data_fc0c7445e5dcbe2258600da897affce7
#
_entry.id   fc0c7445e5dcbe2258600da897affce7
#
_cell.length_a   1.000
_cell.length_b   1.000
_cell.length_c   1.000
_cell.angle_alpha   90.00
_cell.angle_beta   90.00
_cell.angle_gamma   90.00
#
_symmetry.space_group_name_H-M   'P 1'
#
loop_
_entity.id
_entity.type
_entity.pdbx_description
1 polymer ?
#
loop_
_entity_poly.entity_id
_entity_poly.type
_entity_poly.pdbx_seq_one_letter_code
_entity_poly.pdbx_strand_id
1 'polypeptide(L)'
;MPESTAPALSLEQAARGGGMMRRLVLRELALLDQGRLRLFLPEGGHIAFGSPAAGGPGAMIQVKDENAFRRIVLSADIGLTEGYIEGEWDSPDLAAVIGFFLENIERTPNVSGSGRKALALGALRIADRIGHLLRSNDRATARRNIAEHYDLSNDFFRLFLDPSMMYSSARWNGHTATLEEAQREKNEALCRHLRLGPSDHLLEIGTGWGGFALHAVSTRGCRVTSLTISPAQRDLAVERIRAAGLSDRIEVRLEDFRDHRGSYDKCVSIEMMEALGHRYLPAFCSAVGRLLKPNGLAAFQYITCPDARYEQFRKGVDFIQKHIFPGSLLLSVNRVNALMTEKGGFQLHALDDFGPDYARTLDAWAQAFEANLAGVRALGFDERFIRKWRLYLRYCEAAFAHRNIGVVQALYTRPNNPALNPPCSPAA
;
A
#
# COMPACT_ATOMS: atom_id res chain seq x y z
N MET A 1 9.63 -27.85 -1.50
CA MET A 1 9.46 -28.78 -2.63
C MET A 1 10.82 -29.31 -2.98
N PRO A 2 11.02 -30.62 -3.35
CA PRO A 2 12.31 -31.09 -3.83
C PRO A 2 12.69 -30.32 -5.08
N GLU A 3 13.97 -30.02 -5.24
CA GLU A 3 14.52 -29.48 -6.49
C GLU A 3 14.04 -30.39 -7.62
N SER A 4 13.17 -29.88 -8.46
CA SER A 4 12.56 -30.67 -9.53
C SER A 4 13.66 -31.09 -10.51
N THR A 5 13.85 -32.39 -10.66
CA THR A 5 14.68 -33.03 -11.71
C THR A 5 14.08 -32.86 -13.10
N ALA A 6 13.12 -31.96 -13.27
CA ALA A 6 12.46 -31.70 -14.55
C ALA A 6 13.47 -31.23 -15.61
N PRO A 7 13.46 -31.78 -16.82
CA PRO A 7 14.41 -31.43 -17.85
C PRO A 7 14.29 -29.97 -18.29
N ALA A 8 15.44 -29.32 -18.54
CA ALA A 8 15.47 -28.01 -19.18
C ALA A 8 15.06 -28.11 -20.63
N LEU A 9 14.14 -27.26 -21.06
CA LEU A 9 13.62 -27.20 -22.42
C LEU A 9 14.16 -25.98 -23.16
N SER A 10 14.38 -26.10 -24.47
CA SER A 10 14.56 -24.93 -25.31
C SER A 10 13.24 -24.18 -25.50
N LEU A 11 13.32 -22.88 -25.89
CA LEU A 11 12.13 -22.07 -26.18
C LEU A 11 11.21 -22.73 -27.23
N GLU A 12 11.81 -23.33 -28.25
CA GLU A 12 11.04 -24.05 -29.31
C GLU A 12 10.33 -25.30 -28.77
N GLN A 13 10.99 -26.09 -27.94
CA GLN A 13 10.39 -27.28 -27.32
C GLN A 13 9.21 -26.88 -26.41
N ALA A 14 9.41 -25.88 -25.53
CA ALA A 14 8.36 -25.34 -24.67
C ALA A 14 7.18 -24.77 -25.47
N ALA A 15 7.44 -24.13 -26.59
CA ALA A 15 6.41 -23.55 -27.47
C ALA A 15 5.62 -24.58 -28.29
N ARG A 16 6.22 -25.72 -28.64
CA ARG A 16 5.56 -26.78 -29.46
C ARG A 16 4.48 -27.53 -28.68
N GLY A 17 4.66 -27.69 -27.35
CA GLY A 17 3.70 -28.41 -26.49
C GLY A 17 2.42 -27.63 -26.19
N GLY A 18 2.33 -26.31 -26.50
CA GLY A 18 1.25 -25.46 -26.10
C GLY A 18 0.53 -24.69 -27.21
N GLY A 19 -0.58 -24.07 -26.87
CA GLY A 19 -1.40 -23.27 -27.77
C GLY A 19 -0.74 -21.91 -28.15
N MET A 20 -1.43 -21.14 -29.01
CA MET A 20 -0.96 -19.84 -29.50
C MET A 20 -0.69 -18.85 -28.31
N MET A 21 -1.52 -18.87 -27.30
CA MET A 21 -1.38 -17.95 -26.12
C MET A 21 -0.08 -18.21 -25.35
N ARG A 22 0.25 -19.48 -25.12
CA ARG A 22 1.53 -19.87 -24.51
C ARG A 22 2.72 -19.39 -25.34
N ARG A 23 2.69 -19.58 -26.64
CA ARG A 23 3.77 -19.12 -27.54
C ARG A 23 3.99 -17.62 -27.46
N LEU A 24 2.91 -16.83 -27.38
CA LEU A 24 3.00 -15.37 -27.21
C LEU A 24 3.65 -15.00 -25.88
N VAL A 25 3.21 -15.60 -24.76
CA VAL A 25 3.79 -15.31 -23.44
C VAL A 25 5.27 -15.71 -23.38
N LEU A 26 5.64 -16.89 -23.85
CA LEU A 26 7.04 -17.34 -23.84
C LEU A 26 7.94 -16.43 -24.69
N ARG A 27 7.42 -15.90 -25.81
CA ARG A 27 8.16 -14.94 -26.64
C ARG A 27 8.39 -13.61 -25.93
N GLU A 28 7.40 -13.09 -25.21
CA GLU A 28 7.56 -11.86 -24.42
C GLU A 28 8.51 -12.08 -23.23
N LEU A 29 8.42 -13.22 -22.52
CA LEU A 29 9.34 -13.56 -21.45
C LEU A 29 10.79 -13.69 -21.91
N ALA A 30 11.03 -14.14 -23.16
CA ALA A 30 12.36 -14.26 -23.74
C ALA A 30 13.04 -12.90 -23.99
N LEU A 31 12.31 -11.79 -23.94
CA LEU A 31 12.87 -10.44 -24.04
C LEU A 31 13.37 -9.89 -22.70
N LEU A 32 13.07 -10.58 -21.59
CA LEU A 32 13.47 -10.16 -20.24
C LEU A 32 14.89 -10.64 -19.96
N ASP A 33 15.78 -9.75 -19.60
CA ASP A 33 17.21 -10.02 -19.42
C ASP A 33 17.77 -9.68 -18.04
N GLN A 34 16.92 -9.13 -17.13
CA GLN A 34 17.30 -8.89 -15.74
C GLN A 34 16.78 -10.02 -14.83
N GLY A 35 17.52 -10.33 -13.77
CA GLY A 35 17.15 -11.37 -12.83
C GLY A 35 17.12 -12.78 -13.48
N ARG A 36 16.48 -13.73 -12.79
CA ARG A 36 16.29 -15.12 -13.29
C ARG A 36 14.87 -15.58 -12.98
N LEU A 37 14.22 -16.20 -13.97
CA LEU A 37 12.91 -16.85 -13.81
C LEU A 37 12.98 -18.27 -14.36
N ARG A 38 12.56 -19.28 -13.59
CA ARG A 38 12.28 -20.63 -14.05
C ARG A 38 10.78 -20.84 -14.17
N LEU A 39 10.32 -21.18 -15.36
CA LEU A 39 8.92 -21.47 -15.66
C LEU A 39 8.75 -22.96 -15.88
N PHE A 40 8.05 -23.65 -14.99
CA PHE A 40 7.69 -25.06 -15.10
C PHE A 40 6.35 -25.20 -15.83
N LEU A 41 6.27 -26.15 -16.74
CA LEU A 41 5.12 -26.35 -17.62
C LEU A 41 4.23 -27.51 -17.14
N PRO A 42 2.92 -27.50 -17.43
CA PRO A 42 1.98 -28.51 -16.94
C PRO A 42 2.35 -29.95 -17.34
N GLU A 43 2.88 -30.12 -18.54
CA GLU A 43 3.30 -31.42 -19.07
C GLU A 43 4.67 -31.90 -18.58
N GLY A 44 5.33 -31.10 -17.78
CA GLY A 44 6.67 -31.34 -17.28
C GLY A 44 7.74 -30.56 -18.05
N GLY A 45 8.96 -30.53 -17.48
CA GLY A 45 10.05 -29.70 -17.96
C GLY A 45 9.95 -28.24 -17.51
N HIS A 46 11.05 -27.52 -17.71
CA HIS A 46 11.11 -26.09 -17.37
C HIS A 46 11.92 -25.30 -18.40
N ILE A 47 11.66 -24.02 -18.49
CA ILE A 47 12.40 -23.05 -19.28
C ILE A 47 12.90 -21.93 -18.39
N ALA A 48 14.11 -21.44 -18.62
CA ALA A 48 14.72 -20.33 -17.89
C ALA A 48 14.74 -19.06 -18.73
N PHE A 49 14.45 -17.91 -18.08
CA PHE A 49 14.49 -16.56 -18.65
C PHE A 49 15.38 -15.66 -17.78
N GLY A 50 15.82 -14.55 -18.34
CA GLY A 50 16.67 -13.56 -17.68
C GLY A 50 18.15 -13.87 -17.82
N SER A 51 18.98 -13.23 -16.98
CA SER A 51 20.43 -13.34 -17.03
C SER A 51 20.96 -14.50 -16.17
N PRO A 52 21.76 -15.42 -16.73
CA PRO A 52 22.42 -16.45 -15.93
C PRO A 52 23.41 -15.88 -14.88
N ALA A 53 23.94 -14.67 -15.12
CA ALA A 53 24.89 -14.02 -14.25
C ALA A 53 24.26 -13.33 -13.03
N ALA A 54 22.92 -13.21 -12.99
CA ALA A 54 22.21 -12.64 -11.85
C ALA A 54 22.38 -13.55 -10.62
N GLY A 55 23.00 -13.01 -9.55
CA GLY A 55 23.17 -13.70 -8.29
C GLY A 55 21.83 -13.82 -7.52
N GLY A 56 21.73 -14.80 -6.62
CA GLY A 56 20.57 -14.98 -5.75
C GLY A 56 19.57 -16.05 -6.21
N PRO A 57 18.59 -16.38 -5.36
CA PRO A 57 17.53 -17.31 -5.69
C PRO A 57 16.65 -16.73 -6.81
N GLY A 58 16.56 -17.39 -7.95
CA GLY A 58 15.72 -16.96 -9.06
C GLY A 58 14.25 -17.16 -8.75
N ALA A 59 13.41 -16.33 -9.36
CA ALA A 59 11.97 -16.52 -9.36
C ALA A 59 11.57 -17.88 -9.97
N MET A 60 10.45 -18.44 -9.49
CA MET A 60 9.93 -19.72 -9.98
C MET A 60 8.42 -19.61 -10.15
N ILE A 61 7.93 -20.01 -11.32
CA ILE A 61 6.50 -20.16 -11.61
C ILE A 61 6.24 -21.60 -12.02
N GLN A 62 5.28 -22.25 -11.37
CA GLN A 62 4.77 -23.56 -11.77
C GLN A 62 3.38 -23.37 -12.38
N VAL A 63 3.28 -23.46 -13.69
CA VAL A 63 2.00 -23.45 -14.39
C VAL A 63 1.31 -24.79 -14.18
N LYS A 64 0.04 -24.75 -13.76
CA LYS A 64 -0.80 -25.93 -13.53
C LYS A 64 -1.89 -26.06 -14.58
N ASP A 65 -2.31 -24.94 -15.17
CA ASP A 65 -3.35 -24.86 -16.19
C ASP A 65 -2.94 -23.89 -17.31
N GLU A 66 -3.11 -24.31 -18.56
CA GLU A 66 -2.86 -23.50 -19.76
C GLU A 66 -3.68 -22.19 -19.81
N ASN A 67 -4.79 -22.10 -19.07
CA ASN A 67 -5.59 -20.89 -18.94
C ASN A 67 -4.78 -19.71 -18.38
N ALA A 68 -3.73 -19.97 -17.59
CA ALA A 68 -2.83 -18.92 -17.10
C ALA A 68 -2.27 -18.08 -18.26
N PHE A 69 -1.81 -18.74 -19.33
CA PHE A 69 -1.27 -18.03 -20.52
C PHE A 69 -2.34 -17.20 -21.23
N ARG A 70 -3.57 -17.71 -21.29
CA ARG A 70 -4.70 -16.99 -21.90
C ARG A 70 -5.01 -15.72 -21.07
N ARG A 71 -5.05 -15.82 -19.74
CA ARG A 71 -5.31 -14.66 -18.87
C ARG A 71 -4.22 -13.59 -19.01
N ILE A 72 -2.96 -14.01 -19.04
CA ILE A 72 -1.82 -13.10 -19.21
C ILE A 72 -1.94 -12.35 -20.56
N VAL A 73 -2.25 -13.04 -21.64
CA VAL A 73 -2.42 -12.40 -22.97
C VAL A 73 -3.59 -11.40 -22.97
N LEU A 74 -4.71 -11.73 -22.30
CA LEU A 74 -5.91 -10.91 -22.30
C LEU A 74 -5.82 -9.70 -21.35
N SER A 75 -5.14 -9.83 -20.21
CA SER A 75 -5.17 -8.83 -19.11
C SER A 75 -3.81 -8.51 -18.51
N ALA A 76 -2.71 -8.96 -19.12
CA ALA A 76 -1.33 -8.71 -18.72
C ALA A 76 -1.09 -8.99 -17.21
N ASP A 77 -0.63 -8.01 -16.46
CA ASP A 77 -0.36 -8.07 -15.01
C ASP A 77 -1.59 -8.49 -14.18
N ILE A 78 -2.77 -7.97 -14.51
CA ILE A 78 -4.03 -8.40 -13.87
C ILE A 78 -4.29 -9.87 -14.19
N GLY A 79 -4.07 -10.31 -15.43
CA GLY A 79 -4.25 -11.72 -15.82
C GLY A 79 -3.29 -12.67 -15.12
N LEU A 80 -2.03 -12.26 -14.91
CA LEU A 80 -1.07 -13.02 -14.13
C LEU A 80 -1.55 -13.17 -12.67
N THR A 81 -1.96 -12.08 -12.03
CA THR A 81 -2.41 -12.10 -10.64
C THR A 81 -3.72 -12.88 -10.45
N GLU A 82 -4.67 -12.75 -11.36
CA GLU A 82 -5.92 -13.52 -11.34
C GLU A 82 -5.66 -15.02 -11.57
N GLY A 83 -4.74 -15.40 -12.46
CA GLY A 83 -4.35 -16.79 -12.67
C GLY A 83 -3.79 -17.44 -11.39
N TYR A 84 -3.01 -16.69 -10.58
CA TYR A 84 -2.59 -17.16 -9.27
C TYR A 84 -3.78 -17.36 -8.32
N ILE A 85 -4.69 -16.39 -8.24
CA ILE A 85 -5.85 -16.45 -7.34
C ILE A 85 -6.72 -17.68 -7.67
N GLU A 86 -6.91 -17.98 -8.95
CA GLU A 86 -7.68 -19.14 -9.42
C GLU A 86 -6.89 -20.48 -9.36
N GLY A 87 -5.62 -20.45 -8.95
CA GLY A 87 -4.81 -21.67 -8.80
C GLY A 87 -4.24 -22.22 -10.12
N GLU A 88 -4.30 -21.44 -11.21
CA GLU A 88 -3.79 -21.84 -12.53
C GLU A 88 -2.26 -21.90 -12.56
N TRP A 89 -1.60 -21.21 -11.65
CA TRP A 89 -0.16 -21.31 -11.41
C TRP A 89 0.17 -21.12 -9.93
N ASP A 90 1.39 -21.48 -9.54
CA ASP A 90 1.89 -21.38 -8.18
C ASP A 90 3.37 -20.98 -8.13
N SER A 91 3.83 -20.53 -6.96
CA SER A 91 5.23 -20.18 -6.69
C SER A 91 5.56 -20.44 -5.24
N PRO A 92 6.78 -20.91 -4.93
CA PRO A 92 7.27 -20.94 -3.55
C PRO A 92 7.59 -19.54 -3.01
N ASP A 93 7.85 -18.56 -3.88
CA ASP A 93 8.20 -17.19 -3.54
C ASP A 93 7.55 -16.21 -4.53
N LEU A 94 6.40 -15.68 -4.11
CA LEU A 94 5.65 -14.71 -4.91
C LEU A 94 6.37 -13.36 -4.99
N ALA A 95 7.08 -12.96 -3.93
CA ALA A 95 7.81 -11.69 -3.94
C ALA A 95 8.95 -11.72 -4.97
N ALA A 96 9.67 -12.84 -5.06
CA ALA A 96 10.68 -13.03 -6.11
C ALA A 96 10.09 -13.00 -7.53
N VAL A 97 8.88 -13.57 -7.73
CA VAL A 97 8.20 -13.51 -9.03
C VAL A 97 7.85 -12.07 -9.40
N ILE A 98 7.24 -11.33 -8.49
CA ILE A 98 6.90 -9.93 -8.74
C ILE A 98 8.18 -9.08 -8.93
N GLY A 99 9.21 -9.31 -8.11
CA GLY A 99 10.52 -8.66 -8.22
C GLY A 99 11.13 -8.84 -9.61
N PHE A 100 11.13 -10.06 -10.15
CA PHE A 100 11.62 -10.32 -11.50
C PHE A 100 10.92 -9.44 -12.56
N PHE A 101 9.59 -9.29 -12.48
CA PHE A 101 8.86 -8.43 -13.42
C PHE A 101 9.14 -6.95 -13.19
N LEU A 102 9.33 -6.52 -11.94
CA LEU A 102 9.68 -5.13 -11.60
C LEU A 102 11.07 -4.73 -12.11
N GLU A 103 12.06 -5.63 -12.03
CA GLU A 103 13.40 -5.41 -12.59
C GLU A 103 13.39 -5.21 -14.11
N ASN A 104 12.39 -5.78 -14.79
CA ASN A 104 12.22 -5.69 -16.23
C ASN A 104 11.14 -4.69 -16.68
N ILE A 105 10.57 -3.88 -15.79
CA ILE A 105 9.35 -3.08 -16.05
C ILE A 105 9.51 -2.07 -17.19
N GLU A 106 10.71 -1.49 -17.34
CA GLU A 106 11.00 -0.53 -18.40
C GLU A 106 11.17 -1.20 -19.77
N ARG A 107 11.51 -2.48 -19.80
CA ARG A 107 11.75 -3.27 -21.01
C ARG A 107 10.52 -3.99 -21.53
N THR A 108 9.48 -4.07 -20.69
CA THR A 108 8.20 -4.71 -21.04
C THR A 108 7.02 -3.73 -21.01
N PRO A 109 7.00 -2.71 -21.84
CA PRO A 109 5.89 -1.75 -21.89
C PRO A 109 4.55 -2.45 -22.24
N ASN A 110 4.60 -3.66 -22.80
CA ASN A 110 3.42 -4.46 -23.17
C ASN A 110 2.89 -5.30 -22.00
N VAL A 111 3.74 -5.71 -21.04
CA VAL A 111 3.37 -6.52 -19.88
C VAL A 111 2.93 -5.62 -18.70
N SER A 112 3.55 -4.45 -18.54
CA SER A 112 3.24 -3.51 -17.46
C SER A 112 2.02 -2.63 -17.70
N GLY A 113 1.23 -2.89 -18.74
CA GLY A 113 0.04 -2.09 -19.03
C GLY A 113 0.26 -0.67 -19.52
N SER A 114 1.50 -0.21 -19.62
CA SER A 114 1.86 1.19 -19.95
C SER A 114 2.15 1.44 -21.42
N GLY A 115 2.25 0.40 -22.28
CA GLY A 115 2.67 0.52 -23.67
C GLY A 115 1.56 0.95 -24.65
N ARG A 116 1.90 1.83 -25.58
CA ARG A 116 1.02 2.29 -26.67
C ARG A 116 0.58 1.17 -27.65
N LYS A 117 1.23 0.01 -27.64
CA LYS A 117 0.93 -1.11 -28.55
C LYS A 117 -0.13 -2.09 -28.02
N ALA A 118 -0.69 -1.86 -26.84
CA ALA A 118 -1.76 -2.67 -26.24
C ALA A 118 -3.15 -2.46 -26.89
N LEU A 119 -3.21 -2.04 -28.15
CA LEU A 119 -4.46 -1.74 -28.87
C LEU A 119 -5.39 -2.96 -29.05
N ALA A 120 -4.85 -4.19 -29.07
CA ALA A 120 -5.66 -5.42 -29.16
C ALA A 120 -6.25 -5.87 -27.80
N LEU A 121 -5.70 -5.39 -26.68
CA LEU A 121 -6.13 -5.72 -25.32
C LEU A 121 -7.05 -4.62 -24.73
N GLY A 122 -7.47 -3.65 -25.57
CA GLY A 122 -8.10 -2.41 -25.12
C GLY A 122 -9.49 -2.57 -24.48
N ALA A 123 -10.28 -3.57 -24.88
CA ALA A 123 -11.68 -3.66 -24.44
C ALA A 123 -11.81 -4.05 -22.95
N LEU A 124 -11.03 -5.02 -22.46
CA LEU A 124 -11.05 -5.43 -21.06
C LEU A 124 -10.47 -4.32 -20.14
N ARG A 125 -9.41 -3.67 -20.57
CA ARG A 125 -8.83 -2.52 -19.85
C ARG A 125 -9.75 -1.32 -19.81
N ILE A 126 -10.52 -1.08 -20.88
CA ILE A 126 -11.55 -0.05 -20.89
C ILE A 126 -12.65 -0.39 -19.88
N ALA A 127 -13.09 -1.64 -19.81
CA ALA A 127 -14.08 -2.09 -18.84
C ALA A 127 -13.57 -1.96 -17.38
N ASP A 128 -12.33 -2.37 -17.10
CA ASP A 128 -11.71 -2.21 -15.79
C ASP A 128 -11.57 -0.73 -15.40
N ARG A 129 -11.19 0.13 -16.35
CA ARG A 129 -11.10 1.57 -16.14
C ARG A 129 -12.46 2.23 -15.91
N ILE A 130 -13.49 1.84 -16.67
CA ILE A 130 -14.86 2.33 -16.45
C ILE A 130 -15.35 1.88 -15.07
N GLY A 131 -15.12 0.61 -14.69
CA GLY A 131 -15.43 0.10 -13.35
C GLY A 131 -14.75 0.90 -12.23
N HIS A 132 -13.47 1.24 -12.39
CA HIS A 132 -12.72 2.06 -11.43
C HIS A 132 -13.24 3.52 -11.38
N LEU A 133 -13.55 4.13 -12.52
CA LEU A 133 -14.10 5.49 -12.58
C LEU A 133 -15.49 5.58 -11.94
N LEU A 134 -16.31 4.53 -12.04
CA LEU A 134 -17.62 4.43 -11.38
C LEU A 134 -17.51 4.27 -9.86
N ARG A 135 -16.36 3.88 -9.33
CA ARG A 135 -16.05 3.80 -7.90
C ARG A 135 -15.36 5.06 -7.38
N SER A 136 -15.68 6.23 -7.97
CA SER A 136 -15.14 7.52 -7.50
C SER A 136 -15.47 7.74 -6.02
N ASN A 137 -14.49 8.27 -5.23
CA ASN A 137 -14.63 8.46 -3.79
C ASN A 137 -15.47 9.70 -3.43
N ASP A 138 -16.68 9.84 -4.00
CA ASP A 138 -17.70 10.71 -3.44
C ASP A 138 -18.12 10.21 -2.04
N ARG A 139 -18.88 11.01 -1.30
CA ARG A 139 -19.22 10.72 0.11
C ARG A 139 -19.90 9.36 0.31
N ALA A 140 -20.77 8.95 -0.59
CA ALA A 140 -21.50 7.68 -0.49
C ALA A 140 -20.59 6.51 -0.90
N THR A 141 -19.84 6.66 -1.98
CA THR A 141 -18.94 5.64 -2.51
C THR A 141 -17.70 5.46 -1.63
N ALA A 142 -17.16 6.54 -1.05
CA ALA A 142 -16.04 6.44 -0.09
C ALA A 142 -16.43 5.59 1.13
N ARG A 143 -17.62 5.79 1.70
CA ARG A 143 -18.12 4.94 2.81
C ARG A 143 -18.26 3.48 2.38
N ARG A 144 -18.79 3.22 1.18
CA ARG A 144 -18.95 1.85 0.65
C ARG A 144 -17.59 1.20 0.35
N ASN A 145 -16.67 1.89 -0.31
CA ASN A 145 -15.33 1.36 -0.61
C ASN A 145 -14.54 1.03 0.66
N ILE A 146 -14.66 1.87 1.69
CA ILE A 146 -14.08 1.61 3.01
C ILE A 146 -14.79 0.43 3.68
N ALA A 147 -16.12 0.37 3.64
CA ALA A 147 -16.87 -0.77 4.18
C ALA A 147 -16.44 -2.07 3.48
N GLU A 148 -16.44 -2.14 2.15
CA GLU A 148 -16.04 -3.33 1.39
C GLU A 148 -14.65 -3.87 1.78
N HIS A 149 -13.70 -2.99 2.11
CA HIS A 149 -12.36 -3.41 2.54
C HIS A 149 -12.30 -3.76 4.04
N TYR A 150 -12.96 -2.97 4.91
CA TYR A 150 -12.94 -3.16 6.36
C TYR A 150 -14.08 -4.06 6.89
N ASP A 151 -15.03 -4.47 6.03
CA ASP A 151 -16.01 -5.53 6.33
C ASP A 151 -15.37 -6.94 6.44
N LEU A 152 -14.04 -7.02 6.21
CA LEU A 152 -13.23 -8.21 6.51
C LEU A 152 -13.14 -8.53 8.02
N SER A 153 -13.85 -7.81 8.87
CA SER A 153 -13.93 -7.91 10.32
C SER A 153 -12.63 -7.50 11.08
N ASN A 154 -12.81 -6.94 12.25
CA ASN A 154 -11.70 -6.63 13.15
C ASN A 154 -10.91 -7.89 13.54
N ASP A 155 -11.60 -9.05 13.65
CA ASP A 155 -10.98 -10.32 14.02
C ASP A 155 -10.04 -10.83 12.93
N PHE A 156 -10.35 -10.59 11.66
CA PHE A 156 -9.44 -10.91 10.57
C PHE A 156 -8.13 -10.11 10.66
N PHE A 157 -8.20 -8.81 10.88
CA PHE A 157 -7.00 -7.97 11.00
C PHE A 157 -6.16 -8.32 12.24
N ARG A 158 -6.77 -8.75 13.34
CA ARG A 158 -6.06 -9.23 14.54
C ARG A 158 -5.19 -10.46 14.28
N LEU A 159 -5.46 -11.24 13.24
CA LEU A 159 -4.69 -12.44 12.93
C LEU A 159 -3.28 -12.14 12.41
N PHE A 160 -3.01 -10.94 11.91
CA PHE A 160 -1.71 -10.63 11.31
C PHE A 160 -1.14 -9.25 11.68
N LEU A 161 -1.94 -8.32 12.21
CA LEU A 161 -1.43 -7.06 12.72
C LEU A 161 -0.85 -7.24 14.14
N ASP A 162 0.00 -6.28 14.54
CA ASP A 162 0.50 -6.14 15.90
C ASP A 162 -0.61 -5.69 16.89
N PRO A 163 -0.42 -5.78 18.22
CA PRO A 163 -1.43 -5.37 19.19
C PRO A 163 -1.90 -3.92 19.09
N SER A 164 -1.09 -3.03 18.51
CA SER A 164 -1.50 -1.64 18.27
C SER A 164 -2.54 -1.52 17.17
N MET A 165 -2.76 -2.56 16.37
CA MET A 165 -3.67 -2.60 15.24
C MET A 165 -3.35 -1.50 14.21
N MET A 166 -2.07 -1.24 13.94
CA MET A 166 -1.66 -0.29 12.92
C MET A 166 -1.59 -0.97 11.55
N TYR A 167 -2.50 -0.61 10.65
CA TYR A 167 -2.52 -1.09 9.28
C TYR A 167 -1.87 -0.06 8.34
N SER A 168 -0.59 0.16 8.55
CA SER A 168 0.27 1.10 7.81
C SER A 168 1.72 0.71 8.01
N SER A 169 2.64 1.24 7.20
CA SER A 169 4.07 0.93 7.34
C SER A 169 4.57 1.21 8.76
N ALA A 170 5.27 0.26 9.33
CA ALA A 170 6.11 0.45 10.50
C ALA A 170 7.41 1.16 10.11
N ARG A 171 8.17 1.67 11.09
CA ARG A 171 9.51 2.25 10.89
C ARG A 171 10.54 1.37 11.60
N TRP A 172 11.38 0.72 10.82
CA TRP A 172 12.40 -0.18 11.33
C TRP A 172 13.73 0.56 11.45
N ASN A 173 14.31 0.52 12.62
CA ASN A 173 15.66 1.03 12.87
C ASN A 173 16.53 -0.09 13.46
N GLY A 174 17.82 0.18 13.70
CA GLY A 174 18.73 -0.82 14.24
C GLY A 174 18.37 -1.35 15.66
N HIS A 175 17.37 -0.77 16.32
CA HIS A 175 16.95 -1.10 17.67
C HIS A 175 15.58 -1.79 17.74
N THR A 176 14.82 -1.82 16.64
CA THR A 176 13.52 -2.46 16.59
C THR A 176 13.66 -3.93 16.20
N ALA A 177 13.24 -4.85 17.07
CA ALA A 177 13.29 -6.29 16.86
C ALA A 177 11.94 -6.86 16.42
N THR A 178 10.83 -6.27 16.85
CA THR A 178 9.46 -6.73 16.59
C THR A 178 8.65 -5.72 15.79
N LEU A 179 7.56 -6.21 15.17
CA LEU A 179 6.61 -5.34 14.44
C LEU A 179 6.00 -4.29 15.38
N GLU A 180 5.66 -4.66 16.62
CA GLU A 180 5.09 -3.74 17.61
C GLU A 180 6.07 -2.61 17.95
N GLU A 181 7.35 -2.91 18.15
CA GLU A 181 8.37 -1.89 18.39
C GLU A 181 8.56 -0.98 17.18
N ALA A 182 8.53 -1.53 15.96
CA ALA A 182 8.64 -0.76 14.74
C ALA A 182 7.40 0.14 14.51
N GLN A 183 6.19 -0.32 14.85
CA GLN A 183 4.98 0.50 14.82
C GLN A 183 5.03 1.61 15.87
N ARG A 184 5.54 1.32 17.04
CA ARG A 184 5.76 2.34 18.09
C ARG A 184 6.75 3.41 17.63
N GLU A 185 7.87 3.02 17.02
CA GLU A 185 8.86 3.95 16.47
C GLU A 185 8.27 4.83 15.36
N LYS A 186 7.43 4.27 14.49
CA LYS A 186 6.72 5.02 13.46
C LYS A 186 5.83 6.12 14.07
N ASN A 187 5.03 5.76 15.09
CA ASN A 187 4.17 6.71 15.78
C ASN A 187 4.99 7.76 16.53
N GLU A 188 6.09 7.35 17.15
CA GLU A 188 7.02 8.24 17.88
C GLU A 188 7.68 9.25 16.92
N ALA A 189 8.07 8.83 15.71
CA ALA A 189 8.62 9.72 14.71
C ALA A 189 7.63 10.82 14.31
N LEU A 190 6.36 10.49 14.13
CA LEU A 190 5.30 11.48 13.87
C LEU A 190 5.08 12.43 15.04
N CYS A 191 5.11 11.92 16.27
CA CYS A 191 5.03 12.76 17.46
C CYS A 191 6.21 13.75 17.55
N ARG A 192 7.44 13.30 17.21
CA ARG A 192 8.63 14.16 17.16
C ARG A 192 8.51 15.21 16.04
N HIS A 193 8.10 14.83 14.84
CA HIS A 193 7.87 15.76 13.72
C HIS A 193 6.88 16.85 14.11
N LEU A 194 5.77 16.50 14.72
CA LEU A 194 4.76 17.44 15.19
C LEU A 194 5.18 18.25 16.42
N ARG A 195 6.30 17.89 17.09
CA ARG A 195 6.70 18.47 18.38
C ARG A 195 5.55 18.46 19.36
N LEU A 196 4.85 17.32 19.47
CA LEU A 196 3.68 17.18 20.32
C LEU A 196 4.02 17.37 21.79
N GLY A 197 3.23 18.20 22.48
CA GLY A 197 3.29 18.45 23.90
C GLY A 197 1.91 18.38 24.59
N PRO A 198 1.87 18.43 25.93
CA PRO A 198 0.64 18.20 26.71
C PRO A 198 -0.43 19.29 26.52
N SER A 199 -0.05 20.48 26.06
CA SER A 199 -0.98 21.59 25.79
C SER A 199 -1.61 21.50 24.37
N ASP A 200 -1.10 20.66 23.48
CA ASP A 200 -1.57 20.59 22.10
C ASP A 200 -2.94 19.90 22.01
N HIS A 201 -3.77 20.40 21.11
CA HIS A 201 -4.95 19.72 20.60
C HIS A 201 -4.66 19.21 19.18
N LEU A 202 -4.52 17.90 19.04
CA LEU A 202 -4.20 17.23 17.79
C LEU A 202 -5.49 16.82 17.07
N LEU A 203 -5.53 17.07 15.76
CA LEU A 203 -6.50 16.49 14.84
C LEU A 203 -5.88 15.28 14.15
N GLU A 204 -6.48 14.10 14.28
CA GLU A 204 -6.16 12.91 13.49
C GLU A 204 -7.23 12.70 12.42
N ILE A 205 -6.82 12.64 11.15
CA ILE A 205 -7.72 12.34 10.04
C ILE A 205 -7.44 10.91 9.54
N GLY A 206 -8.33 9.98 9.89
CA GLY A 206 -8.15 8.54 9.71
C GLY A 206 -7.79 7.84 11.00
N THR A 207 -8.79 7.56 11.84
CA THR A 207 -8.62 6.96 13.18
C THR A 207 -7.98 5.57 13.14
N GLY A 208 -8.23 4.78 12.06
CA GLY A 208 -7.97 3.35 12.13
C GLY A 208 -8.67 2.74 13.35
N TRP A 209 -7.95 1.94 14.11
CA TRP A 209 -8.44 1.38 15.38
C TRP A 209 -7.88 2.10 16.62
N GLY A 210 -7.50 3.39 16.45
CA GLY A 210 -7.08 4.28 17.54
C GLY A 210 -5.62 4.13 17.97
N GLY A 211 -4.80 3.38 17.24
CA GLY A 211 -3.42 3.07 17.65
C GLY A 211 -2.54 4.30 17.80
N PHE A 212 -2.60 5.25 16.85
CA PHE A 212 -1.82 6.47 16.94
C PHE A 212 -2.33 7.42 18.04
N ALA A 213 -3.65 7.63 18.15
CA ALA A 213 -4.23 8.48 19.19
C ALA A 213 -3.86 8.00 20.59
N LEU A 214 -3.95 6.67 20.84
CA LEU A 214 -3.54 6.05 22.10
C LEU A 214 -2.05 6.31 22.39
N HIS A 215 -1.17 6.11 21.40
CA HIS A 215 0.26 6.36 21.54
C HIS A 215 0.54 7.84 21.85
N ALA A 216 -0.04 8.77 21.09
CA ALA A 216 0.20 10.20 21.24
C ALA A 216 -0.21 10.70 22.62
N VAL A 217 -1.39 10.31 23.10
CA VAL A 217 -1.88 10.74 24.42
C VAL A 217 -1.07 10.11 25.55
N SER A 218 -0.79 8.80 25.48
CA SER A 218 -0.02 8.11 26.51
C SER A 218 1.41 8.65 26.66
N THR A 219 2.04 9.07 25.55
CA THR A 219 3.45 9.51 25.56
C THR A 219 3.63 11.03 25.66
N ARG A 220 2.64 11.82 25.25
CA ARG A 220 2.72 13.28 25.17
C ARG A 220 1.71 14.02 26.06
N GLY A 221 0.67 13.34 26.56
CA GLY A 221 -0.38 13.95 27.37
C GLY A 221 -1.26 14.95 26.63
N CYS A 222 -1.18 15.01 25.30
CA CYS A 222 -1.98 15.92 24.46
C CYS A 222 -3.47 15.53 24.44
N ARG A 223 -4.31 16.37 23.85
CA ARG A 223 -5.71 16.02 23.51
C ARG A 223 -5.79 15.64 22.05
N VAL A 224 -6.65 14.67 21.69
CA VAL A 224 -6.86 14.22 20.33
C VAL A 224 -8.34 14.25 19.96
N THR A 225 -8.66 14.87 18.82
CA THR A 225 -9.91 14.63 18.10
C THR A 225 -9.58 13.80 16.87
N SER A 226 -10.14 12.60 16.76
CA SER A 226 -9.86 11.65 15.70
C SER A 226 -11.09 11.41 14.85
N LEU A 227 -10.95 11.49 13.52
CA LEU A 227 -12.04 11.38 12.56
C LEU A 227 -11.97 10.08 11.77
N THR A 228 -13.09 9.39 11.68
CA THR A 228 -13.27 8.24 10.79
C THR A 228 -14.65 8.26 10.16
N ILE A 229 -14.80 7.62 9.00
CA ILE A 229 -16.10 7.38 8.36
C ILE A 229 -16.55 5.91 8.47
N SER A 230 -15.76 5.06 9.15
CA SER A 230 -16.05 3.65 9.42
C SER A 230 -16.64 3.47 10.81
N PRO A 231 -17.91 3.00 10.94
CA PRO A 231 -18.50 2.66 12.24
C PRO A 231 -17.70 1.58 12.98
N ALA A 232 -17.26 0.52 12.27
CA ALA A 232 -16.51 -0.58 12.87
C ALA A 232 -15.16 -0.14 13.45
N GLN A 233 -14.45 0.76 12.77
CA GLN A 233 -13.22 1.36 13.30
C GLN A 233 -13.49 2.22 14.52
N ARG A 234 -14.52 3.11 14.45
CA ARG A 234 -14.89 3.95 15.58
C ARG A 234 -15.19 3.13 16.83
N ASP A 235 -16.03 2.10 16.68
CA ASP A 235 -16.52 1.34 17.82
C ASP A 235 -15.37 0.61 18.53
N LEU A 236 -14.47 -0.03 17.79
CA LEU A 236 -13.29 -0.67 18.37
C LEU A 236 -12.29 0.36 18.93
N ALA A 237 -12.08 1.49 18.26
CA ALA A 237 -11.21 2.55 18.77
C ALA A 237 -11.72 3.10 20.12
N VAL A 238 -13.04 3.39 20.23
CA VAL A 238 -13.67 3.87 21.48
C VAL A 238 -13.54 2.83 22.58
N GLU A 239 -13.75 1.55 22.30
CA GLU A 239 -13.55 0.45 23.25
C GLU A 239 -12.12 0.44 23.80
N ARG A 240 -11.12 0.49 22.90
CA ARG A 240 -9.70 0.49 23.28
C ARG A 240 -9.29 1.71 24.07
N ILE A 241 -9.79 2.90 23.70
CA ILE A 241 -9.54 4.17 24.41
C ILE A 241 -10.12 4.12 25.81
N ARG A 242 -11.34 3.57 25.97
CA ARG A 242 -11.98 3.39 27.28
C ARG A 242 -11.19 2.41 28.14
N ALA A 243 -10.77 1.28 27.57
CA ALA A 243 -9.96 0.27 28.29
C ALA A 243 -8.61 0.85 28.76
N ALA A 244 -8.03 1.80 28.00
CA ALA A 244 -6.81 2.53 28.38
C ALA A 244 -7.03 3.66 29.39
N GLY A 245 -8.29 4.00 29.75
CA GLY A 245 -8.61 5.11 30.68
C GLY A 245 -8.36 6.49 30.09
N LEU A 246 -8.41 6.66 28.76
CA LEU A 246 -8.05 7.90 28.05
C LEU A 246 -9.24 8.62 27.41
N SER A 247 -10.48 8.28 27.80
CA SER A 247 -11.71 8.84 27.21
C SER A 247 -11.89 10.34 27.44
N ASP A 248 -11.24 10.91 28.44
CA ASP A 248 -11.22 12.34 28.71
C ASP A 248 -10.26 13.14 27.81
N ARG A 249 -9.34 12.46 27.14
CA ARG A 249 -8.30 13.03 26.27
C ARG A 249 -8.46 12.75 24.81
N ILE A 250 -9.18 11.67 24.43
CA ILE A 250 -9.36 11.24 23.04
C ILE A 250 -10.85 11.20 22.72
N GLU A 251 -11.25 12.00 21.74
CA GLU A 251 -12.60 12.00 21.16
C GLU A 251 -12.56 11.40 19.75
N VAL A 252 -13.31 10.32 19.51
CA VAL A 252 -13.46 9.71 18.17
C VAL A 252 -14.80 10.11 17.58
N ARG A 253 -14.79 10.75 16.41
CA ARG A 253 -15.97 11.20 15.69
C ARG A 253 -16.20 10.41 14.42
N LEU A 254 -17.43 9.93 14.23
CA LEU A 254 -17.90 9.37 12.96
C LEU A 254 -18.28 10.51 12.02
N GLU A 255 -17.28 11.15 11.42
CA GLU A 255 -17.45 12.38 10.67
C GLU A 255 -16.47 12.45 9.49
N ASP A 256 -16.94 12.98 8.35
CA ASP A 256 -16.09 13.25 7.20
C ASP A 256 -15.30 14.56 7.44
N PHE A 257 -13.99 14.52 7.21
CA PHE A 257 -13.10 15.69 7.40
C PHE A 257 -13.53 16.91 6.58
N ARG A 258 -14.26 16.72 5.48
CA ARG A 258 -14.78 17.80 4.64
C ARG A 258 -15.82 18.65 5.35
N ASP A 259 -16.59 18.03 6.25
CA ASP A 259 -17.65 18.68 7.01
C ASP A 259 -17.19 19.16 8.40
N HIS A 260 -16.07 18.60 8.86
CA HIS A 260 -15.54 18.90 10.19
C HIS A 260 -15.21 20.38 10.38
N ARG A 261 -15.46 20.87 11.60
CA ARG A 261 -15.15 22.22 12.03
C ARG A 261 -14.34 22.16 13.34
N GLY A 262 -13.44 23.10 13.49
CA GLY A 262 -12.58 23.17 14.68
C GLY A 262 -11.33 23.99 14.42
N SER A 263 -10.48 24.10 15.44
CA SER A 263 -9.18 24.78 15.37
C SER A 263 -8.18 24.00 16.21
N TYR A 264 -7.12 23.52 15.58
CA TYR A 264 -6.18 22.54 16.13
C TYR A 264 -4.75 23.06 16.08
N ASP A 265 -3.94 22.65 17.06
CA ASP A 265 -2.51 22.97 17.10
C ASP A 265 -1.71 22.13 16.12
N LYS A 266 -2.08 20.88 15.97
CA LYS A 266 -1.41 19.89 15.13
C LYS A 266 -2.41 19.08 14.33
N CYS A 267 -1.96 18.54 13.18
CA CYS A 267 -2.74 17.60 12.38
C CYS A 267 -1.88 16.42 11.94
N VAL A 268 -2.43 15.21 11.99
CA VAL A 268 -1.81 13.98 11.51
C VAL A 268 -2.76 13.21 10.62
N SER A 269 -2.21 12.53 9.63
CA SER A 269 -2.93 11.53 8.83
C SER A 269 -1.95 10.46 8.39
N ILE A 270 -2.32 9.19 8.54
CA ILE A 270 -1.44 8.04 8.30
C ILE A 270 -2.12 7.14 7.28
N GLU A 271 -1.56 7.09 6.05
CA GLU A 271 -2.00 6.23 4.93
C GLU A 271 -3.52 6.23 4.71
N MET A 272 -4.11 7.43 4.78
CA MET A 272 -5.52 7.66 4.50
C MET A 272 -5.72 8.41 3.18
N MET A 273 -4.75 9.24 2.78
CA MET A 273 -4.89 10.10 1.60
C MET A 273 -4.99 9.29 0.30
N GLU A 274 -4.45 8.08 0.26
CA GLU A 274 -4.56 7.14 -0.87
C GLU A 274 -6.02 6.79 -1.17
N ALA A 275 -6.86 6.72 -0.14
CA ALA A 275 -8.28 6.44 -0.27
C ALA A 275 -9.11 7.61 -0.83
N LEU A 276 -8.51 8.81 -0.99
CA LEU A 276 -9.23 9.97 -1.50
C LEU A 276 -9.33 9.99 -3.02
N GLY A 277 -8.34 9.40 -3.70
CA GLY A 277 -8.19 9.54 -5.16
C GLY A 277 -7.84 10.97 -5.57
N HIS A 278 -7.52 11.16 -6.84
CA HIS A 278 -7.03 12.45 -7.39
C HIS A 278 -7.99 13.63 -7.15
N ARG A 279 -9.29 13.38 -7.28
CA ARG A 279 -10.33 14.41 -7.25
C ARG A 279 -10.46 15.09 -5.89
N TYR A 280 -10.24 14.37 -4.79
CA TYR A 280 -10.53 14.86 -3.45
C TYR A 280 -9.28 15.27 -2.64
N LEU A 281 -8.07 15.03 -3.17
CA LEU A 281 -6.83 15.53 -2.57
C LEU A 281 -6.84 17.07 -2.34
N PRO A 282 -7.30 17.91 -3.30
CA PRO A 282 -7.40 19.35 -3.06
C PRO A 282 -8.30 19.72 -1.87
N ALA A 283 -9.41 18.99 -1.69
CA ALA A 283 -10.34 19.22 -0.58
C ALA A 283 -9.70 18.87 0.77
N PHE A 284 -8.87 17.80 0.82
CA PHE A 284 -8.09 17.45 2.00
C PHE A 284 -7.11 18.55 2.39
N CYS A 285 -6.30 19.02 1.44
CA CYS A 285 -5.32 20.08 1.69
C CYS A 285 -6.00 21.39 2.16
N SER A 286 -7.14 21.77 1.54
CA SER A 286 -7.94 22.90 1.97
C SER A 286 -8.52 22.73 3.37
N ALA A 287 -8.98 21.52 3.72
CA ALA A 287 -9.51 21.25 5.07
C ALA A 287 -8.42 21.34 6.12
N VAL A 288 -7.23 20.83 5.88
CA VAL A 288 -6.07 20.98 6.78
C VAL A 288 -5.73 22.46 6.97
N GLY A 289 -5.70 23.23 5.84
CA GLY A 289 -5.45 24.69 5.90
C GLY A 289 -6.46 25.45 6.76
N ARG A 290 -7.72 25.06 6.71
CA ARG A 290 -8.81 25.67 7.47
C ARG A 290 -8.82 25.26 8.97
N LEU A 291 -8.44 24.01 9.25
CA LEU A 291 -8.56 23.43 10.59
C LEU A 291 -7.34 23.70 11.48
N LEU A 292 -6.17 23.99 10.91
CA LEU A 292 -4.98 24.29 11.68
C LEU A 292 -4.87 25.77 12.03
N LYS A 293 -4.49 26.04 13.28
CA LYS A 293 -4.11 27.37 13.76
C LYS A 293 -2.94 27.96 12.95
N PRO A 294 -2.69 29.28 13.00
CA PRO A 294 -1.61 29.91 12.22
C PRO A 294 -0.23 29.25 12.38
N ASN A 295 0.14 28.88 13.60
CA ASN A 295 1.43 28.23 13.89
C ASN A 295 1.31 26.69 13.97
N GLY A 296 0.23 26.12 13.46
CA GLY A 296 -0.01 24.69 13.47
C GLY A 296 0.94 23.93 12.55
N LEU A 297 1.23 22.68 12.92
CA LEU A 297 2.03 21.74 12.14
C LEU A 297 1.17 20.59 11.62
N ALA A 298 1.42 20.13 10.39
CA ALA A 298 0.79 18.94 9.82
C ALA A 298 1.84 17.90 9.46
N ALA A 299 1.70 16.68 9.94
CA ALA A 299 2.55 15.55 9.57
C ALA A 299 1.71 14.46 8.91
N PHE A 300 2.14 14.00 7.74
CA PHE A 300 1.44 12.98 6.98
C PHE A 300 2.37 11.83 6.64
N GLN A 301 1.89 10.61 6.87
CA GLN A 301 2.50 9.41 6.30
C GLN A 301 1.65 8.96 5.12
N TYR A 302 2.29 8.73 3.98
CA TYR A 302 1.59 8.26 2.78
C TYR A 302 2.50 7.49 1.83
N ILE A 303 1.88 6.59 1.07
CA ILE A 303 2.54 5.79 0.03
C ILE A 303 2.76 6.65 -1.21
N THR A 304 3.95 6.54 -1.80
CA THR A 304 4.36 7.33 -2.96
C THR A 304 4.66 6.47 -4.17
N CYS A 305 4.29 6.96 -5.34
CA CYS A 305 4.85 6.53 -6.61
C CYS A 305 5.86 7.57 -7.12
N PRO A 306 6.79 7.19 -8.01
CA PRO A 306 7.64 8.16 -8.69
C PRO A 306 6.82 9.24 -9.39
N ASP A 307 7.20 10.52 -9.25
CA ASP A 307 6.46 11.66 -9.82
C ASP A 307 6.25 11.51 -11.33
N ALA A 308 7.25 11.01 -12.05
CA ALA A 308 7.18 10.77 -13.50
C ALA A 308 6.09 9.73 -13.88
N ARG A 309 5.71 8.85 -12.97
CA ARG A 309 4.71 7.79 -13.20
C ARG A 309 3.33 8.11 -12.62
N TYR A 310 3.17 9.23 -11.91
CA TYR A 310 1.90 9.58 -11.27
C TYR A 310 0.70 9.58 -12.22
N GLU A 311 0.86 10.17 -13.42
CA GLU A 311 -0.22 10.19 -14.42
C GLU A 311 -0.56 8.80 -14.96
N GLN A 312 0.41 7.88 -15.00
CA GLN A 312 0.19 6.49 -15.36
C GLN A 312 -0.64 5.77 -14.29
N PHE A 313 -0.26 5.89 -13.00
CA PHE A 313 -1.02 5.31 -11.89
C PHE A 313 -2.44 5.89 -11.80
N ARG A 314 -2.58 7.20 -12.01
CA ARG A 314 -3.89 7.88 -12.01
C ARG A 314 -4.84 7.39 -13.10
N LYS A 315 -4.31 7.01 -14.25
CA LYS A 315 -5.09 6.60 -15.43
C LYS A 315 -5.20 5.08 -15.59
N GLY A 316 -4.33 4.33 -14.94
CA GLY A 316 -4.32 2.87 -14.94
C GLY A 316 -5.25 2.28 -13.90
N VAL A 317 -5.41 0.96 -13.98
CA VAL A 317 -5.97 0.12 -12.91
C VAL A 317 -5.05 -1.07 -12.78
N ASP A 318 -4.52 -1.29 -11.58
CA ASP A 318 -3.69 -2.43 -11.26
C ASP A 318 -4.46 -3.47 -10.41
N PHE A 319 -3.77 -4.53 -10.03
CA PHE A 319 -4.31 -5.57 -9.16
C PHE A 319 -4.84 -5.00 -7.83
N ILE A 320 -4.11 -4.06 -7.22
CA ILE A 320 -4.47 -3.48 -5.91
C ILE A 320 -5.76 -2.69 -6.03
N GLN A 321 -5.87 -1.83 -7.04
CA GLN A 321 -7.06 -1.02 -7.28
C GLN A 321 -8.28 -1.86 -7.69
N LYS A 322 -8.06 -2.99 -8.39
CA LYS A 322 -9.15 -3.87 -8.83
C LYS A 322 -9.69 -4.74 -7.70
N HIS A 323 -8.82 -5.32 -6.87
CA HIS A 323 -9.17 -6.43 -5.98
C HIS A 323 -9.02 -6.16 -4.49
N ILE A 324 -8.23 -5.13 -4.09
CA ILE A 324 -7.90 -4.88 -2.68
C ILE A 324 -8.43 -3.52 -2.22
N PHE A 325 -8.05 -2.42 -2.87
CA PHE A 325 -8.44 -1.05 -2.52
C PHE A 325 -9.11 -0.33 -3.68
N PRO A 326 -10.38 -0.65 -3.99
CA PRO A 326 -11.09 0.03 -5.08
C PRO A 326 -11.18 1.54 -4.85
N GLY A 327 -10.82 2.32 -5.88
CA GLY A 327 -10.83 3.78 -5.81
C GLY A 327 -9.59 4.41 -5.19
N SER A 328 -8.64 3.63 -4.67
CA SER A 328 -7.37 4.16 -4.17
C SER A 328 -6.47 4.70 -5.28
N LEU A 329 -5.54 5.57 -4.90
CA LEU A 329 -4.54 6.13 -5.79
C LEU A 329 -3.24 6.34 -5.02
N LEU A 330 -2.14 5.80 -5.54
CA LEU A 330 -0.81 6.14 -5.04
C LEU A 330 -0.52 7.61 -5.30
N LEU A 331 0.07 8.26 -4.31
CA LEU A 331 0.37 9.68 -4.33
C LEU A 331 1.75 9.94 -4.93
N SER A 332 2.03 11.19 -5.28
CA SER A 332 3.39 11.64 -5.58
C SER A 332 3.77 12.79 -4.65
N VAL A 333 5.03 12.82 -4.22
CA VAL A 333 5.52 13.86 -3.32
C VAL A 333 5.29 15.25 -3.92
N ASN A 334 5.62 15.41 -5.20
CA ASN A 334 5.44 16.69 -5.91
C ASN A 334 3.96 17.09 -5.96
N ARG A 335 3.06 16.16 -6.24
CA ARG A 335 1.62 16.46 -6.30
C ARG A 335 1.05 16.87 -4.96
N VAL A 336 1.39 16.16 -3.88
CA VAL A 336 0.94 16.50 -2.52
C VAL A 336 1.50 17.85 -2.11
N ASN A 337 2.81 18.09 -2.33
CA ASN A 337 3.46 19.35 -1.99
C ASN A 337 2.83 20.54 -2.73
N ALA A 338 2.57 20.43 -4.04
CA ALA A 338 1.90 21.47 -4.80
C ALA A 338 0.52 21.80 -4.23
N LEU A 339 -0.29 20.79 -3.90
CA LEU A 339 -1.61 20.98 -3.32
C LEU A 339 -1.57 21.56 -1.91
N MET A 340 -0.63 21.13 -1.07
CA MET A 340 -0.44 21.68 0.26
C MET A 340 -0.09 23.17 0.20
N THR A 341 0.72 23.56 -0.79
CA THR A 341 1.06 24.98 -1.03
C THR A 341 -0.15 25.77 -1.56
N GLU A 342 -0.76 25.29 -2.64
CA GLU A 342 -1.83 26.02 -3.35
C GLU A 342 -3.14 26.10 -2.56
N LYS A 343 -3.53 25.03 -1.88
CA LYS A 343 -4.84 24.86 -1.23
C LYS A 343 -4.77 24.97 0.29
N GLY A 344 -3.65 24.56 0.89
CA GLY A 344 -3.47 24.55 2.33
C GLY A 344 -2.72 25.80 2.85
N GLY A 345 -1.94 26.47 2.01
CA GLY A 345 -1.07 27.58 2.41
C GLY A 345 0.14 27.12 3.23
N PHE A 346 0.61 25.90 2.99
CA PHE A 346 1.75 25.28 3.68
C PHE A 346 2.97 25.18 2.76
N GLN A 347 4.13 25.03 3.39
CA GLN A 347 5.39 24.62 2.76
C GLN A 347 5.87 23.33 3.39
N LEU A 348 6.54 22.48 2.61
CA LEU A 348 7.23 21.30 3.10
C LEU A 348 8.42 21.73 3.95
N HIS A 349 8.51 21.21 5.17
CA HIS A 349 9.61 21.49 6.11
C HIS A 349 10.59 20.33 6.20
N ALA A 350 10.09 19.11 6.26
CA ALA A 350 10.89 17.89 6.31
C ALA A 350 10.20 16.74 5.59
N LEU A 351 10.99 15.81 5.05
CA LEU A 351 10.52 14.60 4.40
C LEU A 351 11.47 13.46 4.72
N ASP A 352 10.95 12.38 5.28
CA ASP A 352 11.67 11.14 5.52
C ASP A 352 11.11 10.06 4.59
N ASP A 353 11.95 9.51 3.70
CA ASP A 353 11.64 8.33 2.89
C ASP A 353 12.14 7.07 3.61
N PHE A 354 11.24 6.12 3.85
CA PHE A 354 11.54 4.84 4.49
C PHE A 354 10.84 3.66 3.77
N GLY A 355 10.71 3.76 2.44
CA GLY A 355 10.07 2.74 1.60
C GLY A 355 10.47 1.30 1.91
N PRO A 356 11.77 0.96 2.08
CA PRO A 356 12.20 -0.40 2.42
C PRO A 356 11.63 -0.95 3.74
N ASP A 357 11.28 -0.09 4.69
CA ASP A 357 10.66 -0.50 5.95
C ASP A 357 9.26 -1.10 5.73
N TYR A 358 8.56 -0.64 4.69
CA TYR A 358 7.27 -1.23 4.35
C TYR A 358 7.42 -2.64 3.81
N ALA A 359 8.45 -2.95 3.02
CA ALA A 359 8.71 -4.31 2.58
C ALA A 359 8.86 -5.25 3.78
N ARG A 360 9.63 -4.84 4.80
CA ARG A 360 9.80 -5.60 6.04
C ARG A 360 8.51 -5.72 6.85
N THR A 361 7.69 -4.67 6.87
CA THR A 361 6.37 -4.68 7.53
C THR A 361 5.42 -5.67 6.86
N LEU A 362 5.37 -5.67 5.52
CA LEU A 362 4.54 -6.56 4.71
C LEU A 362 4.98 -8.02 4.84
N ASP A 363 6.29 -8.27 4.90
CA ASP A 363 6.82 -9.61 5.18
C ASP A 363 6.40 -10.10 6.58
N ALA A 364 6.50 -9.25 7.60
CA ALA A 364 6.03 -9.60 8.95
C ALA A 364 4.52 -9.91 8.97
N TRP A 365 3.70 -9.13 8.27
CA TRP A 365 2.26 -9.41 8.12
C TRP A 365 2.01 -10.70 7.35
N ALA A 366 2.76 -10.96 6.28
CA ALA A 366 2.61 -12.19 5.50
C ALA A 366 2.98 -13.43 6.33
N GLN A 367 4.05 -13.37 7.11
CA GLN A 367 4.44 -14.47 8.02
C GLN A 367 3.36 -14.72 9.09
N ALA A 368 2.84 -13.66 9.71
CA ALA A 368 1.77 -13.79 10.71
C ALA A 368 0.47 -14.33 10.07
N PHE A 369 0.11 -13.88 8.88
CA PHE A 369 -1.04 -14.40 8.12
C PHE A 369 -0.89 -15.89 7.82
N GLU A 370 0.27 -16.35 7.34
CA GLU A 370 0.53 -17.76 7.07
C GLU A 370 0.48 -18.61 8.35
N ALA A 371 1.01 -18.11 9.46
CA ALA A 371 0.96 -18.80 10.74
C ALA A 371 -0.47 -18.96 11.29
N ASN A 372 -1.40 -18.07 10.89
CA ASN A 372 -2.78 -18.05 11.38
C ASN A 372 -3.84 -18.49 10.37
N LEU A 373 -3.47 -19.25 9.31
CA LEU A 373 -4.42 -19.72 8.28
C LEU A 373 -5.60 -20.52 8.83
N ALA A 374 -5.41 -21.25 9.91
CA ALA A 374 -6.50 -21.95 10.59
C ALA A 374 -7.56 -20.95 11.11
N GLY A 375 -7.13 -19.85 11.72
CA GLY A 375 -8.01 -18.77 12.15
C GLY A 375 -8.71 -18.08 10.97
N VAL A 376 -8.01 -17.85 9.87
CA VAL A 376 -8.59 -17.27 8.64
C VAL A 376 -9.73 -18.15 8.12
N ARG A 377 -9.52 -19.47 8.04
CA ARG A 377 -10.56 -20.42 7.60
C ARG A 377 -11.72 -20.49 8.59
N ALA A 378 -11.45 -20.42 9.91
CA ALA A 378 -12.49 -20.40 10.93
C ALA A 378 -13.41 -19.18 10.85
N LEU A 379 -12.91 -18.04 10.31
CA LEU A 379 -13.71 -16.85 10.00
C LEU A 379 -14.54 -16.99 8.71
N GLY A 380 -14.48 -18.13 8.01
CA GLY A 380 -15.27 -18.42 6.82
C GLY A 380 -14.61 -18.04 5.49
N PHE A 381 -13.35 -17.62 5.48
CA PHE A 381 -12.63 -17.30 4.26
C PHE A 381 -12.14 -18.55 3.53
N ASP A 382 -12.41 -18.59 2.22
CA ASP A 382 -12.04 -19.70 1.34
C ASP A 382 -10.59 -19.63 0.85
N GLU A 383 -10.16 -20.67 0.13
CA GLU A 383 -8.79 -20.74 -0.41
C GLU A 383 -8.53 -19.66 -1.47
N ARG A 384 -9.56 -19.24 -2.23
CA ARG A 384 -9.47 -18.17 -3.21
C ARG A 384 -9.15 -16.83 -2.52
N PHE A 385 -9.80 -16.56 -1.39
CA PHE A 385 -9.49 -15.39 -0.55
C PHE A 385 -8.08 -15.47 0.02
N ILE A 386 -7.68 -16.63 0.56
CA ILE A 386 -6.34 -16.85 1.13
C ILE A 386 -5.26 -16.57 0.08
N ARG A 387 -5.41 -17.12 -1.14
CA ARG A 387 -4.48 -16.87 -2.24
C ARG A 387 -4.45 -15.39 -2.63
N LYS A 388 -5.61 -14.72 -2.71
CA LYS A 388 -5.69 -13.29 -3.01
C LYS A 388 -4.94 -12.45 -1.97
N TRP A 389 -5.12 -12.76 -0.68
CA TRP A 389 -4.49 -12.00 0.40
C TRP A 389 -2.98 -12.24 0.49
N ARG A 390 -2.56 -13.48 0.34
CA ARG A 390 -1.14 -13.85 0.21
C ARG A 390 -0.46 -13.10 -0.94
N LEU A 391 -1.08 -13.09 -2.10
CA LEU A 391 -0.58 -12.36 -3.26
C LEU A 391 -0.49 -10.86 -2.99
N TYR A 392 -1.51 -10.27 -2.39
CA TYR A 392 -1.53 -8.85 -2.04
C TYR A 392 -0.32 -8.46 -1.18
N LEU A 393 -0.08 -9.19 -0.09
CA LEU A 393 1.03 -8.88 0.82
C LEU A 393 2.38 -9.00 0.10
N ARG A 394 2.60 -10.08 -0.65
CA ARG A 394 3.86 -10.34 -1.38
C ARG A 394 4.05 -9.41 -2.58
N TYR A 395 2.97 -9.02 -3.26
CA TYR A 395 3.00 -8.04 -4.34
C TYR A 395 3.48 -6.67 -3.84
N CYS A 396 2.88 -6.19 -2.75
CA CYS A 396 3.28 -4.92 -2.15
C CYS A 396 4.70 -4.98 -1.57
N GLU A 397 5.07 -6.07 -0.88
CA GLU A 397 6.43 -6.29 -0.38
C GLU A 397 7.48 -6.11 -1.48
N ALA A 398 7.31 -6.82 -2.61
CA ALA A 398 8.23 -6.70 -3.74
C ALA A 398 8.27 -5.27 -4.31
N ALA A 399 7.12 -4.59 -4.41
CA ALA A 399 7.06 -3.23 -4.94
C ALA A 399 7.85 -2.23 -4.08
N PHE A 400 7.82 -2.36 -2.75
CA PHE A 400 8.62 -1.54 -1.84
C PHE A 400 10.09 -1.98 -1.80
N ALA A 401 10.38 -3.28 -1.78
CA ALA A 401 11.74 -3.82 -1.78
C ALA A 401 12.56 -3.36 -3.00
N HIS A 402 11.93 -3.34 -4.17
CA HIS A 402 12.53 -2.87 -5.43
C HIS A 402 12.43 -1.35 -5.63
N ARG A 403 11.95 -0.59 -4.62
CA ARG A 403 11.75 0.88 -4.70
C ARG A 403 10.92 1.32 -5.92
N ASN A 404 10.04 0.46 -6.40
CA ASN A 404 9.08 0.81 -7.45
C ASN A 404 8.01 1.80 -6.93
N ILE A 405 7.74 1.72 -5.63
CA ILE A 405 6.95 2.65 -4.83
C ILE A 405 7.68 2.92 -3.51
N GLY A 406 7.29 3.98 -2.79
CA GLY A 406 7.87 4.36 -1.51
C GLY A 406 6.81 4.69 -0.46
N VAL A 407 7.25 4.97 0.76
CA VAL A 407 6.43 5.58 1.81
C VAL A 407 7.23 6.68 2.49
N VAL A 408 6.56 7.78 2.78
CA VAL A 408 7.21 8.95 3.39
C VAL A 408 6.45 9.43 4.61
N GLN A 409 7.18 10.07 5.54
CA GLN A 409 6.62 10.99 6.52
C GLN A 409 7.01 12.41 6.12
N ALA A 410 6.02 13.26 5.89
CA ALA A 410 6.20 14.64 5.44
C ALA A 410 5.65 15.62 6.49
N LEU A 411 6.46 16.58 6.91
CA LEU A 411 6.09 17.65 7.83
C LEU A 411 5.85 18.94 7.06
N TYR A 412 4.69 19.54 7.27
CA TYR A 412 4.27 20.80 6.68
C TYR A 412 4.06 21.89 7.73
N THR A 413 4.44 23.10 7.38
CA THR A 413 4.28 24.31 8.19
C THR A 413 3.86 25.49 7.32
N ARG A 414 3.26 26.53 7.93
CA ARG A 414 3.11 27.80 7.22
C ARG A 414 4.42 28.59 7.19
N PRO A 415 4.61 29.47 6.20
CA PRO A 415 5.72 30.42 6.22
C PRO A 415 5.76 31.24 7.52
N ASN A 416 6.94 31.61 7.92
CA ASN A 416 7.20 32.44 9.12
C ASN A 416 6.68 31.83 10.45
N ASN A 417 6.53 30.52 10.53
CA ASN A 417 6.11 29.86 11.77
C ASN A 417 7.24 29.86 12.83
N PRO A 418 7.12 30.63 13.92
CA PRO A 418 8.17 30.72 14.93
C PRO A 418 8.35 29.43 15.74
N ALA A 419 7.36 28.53 15.73
CA ALA A 419 7.43 27.25 16.45
C ALA A 419 8.55 26.33 15.93
N LEU A 420 9.04 26.54 14.70
CA LEU A 420 10.14 25.78 14.10
C LEU A 420 11.49 26.48 14.17
N ASN A 421 11.53 27.77 14.55
CA ASN A 421 12.79 28.46 14.73
C ASN A 421 13.50 27.89 15.96
N PRO A 422 14.83 27.61 15.90
CA PRO A 422 15.59 27.38 17.12
C PRO A 422 15.49 28.66 17.98
N PRO A 423 15.44 28.54 19.32
CA PRO A 423 15.59 29.71 20.15
C PRO A 423 16.88 30.43 19.74
N CYS A 424 16.78 31.72 19.41
CA CYS A 424 17.97 32.53 19.19
C CYS A 424 18.79 32.42 20.49
N SER A 425 19.95 31.77 20.42
CA SER A 425 20.93 31.89 21.50
C SER A 425 21.19 33.39 21.65
N PRO A 426 21.01 33.98 22.82
CA PRO A 426 21.46 35.35 23.03
C PRO A 426 22.94 35.36 22.60
N ALA A 427 23.30 36.32 21.76
CA ALA A 427 24.67 36.53 21.37
C ALA A 427 25.49 36.68 22.66
N ALA A 428 26.50 35.82 22.84
CA ALA A 428 27.42 35.86 23.95
C ALA A 428 28.28 37.12 23.88
#